data_23501a68cb8af4d26283cd576fe9bec5
#
_entry.id   23501a68cb8af4d26283cd576fe9bec5
#
_cell.length_a   1.000
_cell.length_b   1.000
_cell.length_c   1.000
_cell.angle_alpha   90.00
_cell.angle_beta   90.00
_cell.angle_gamma   90.00
#
_symmetry.space_group_name_H-M   'P 1'
#
loop_
_entity.id
_entity.type
_entity.pdbx_description
1 polymer ?
#
loop_
_entity_poly.entity_id
_entity_poly.type
_entity_poly.pdbx_seq_one_letter_code
_entity_poly.pdbx_strand_id
1 'polypeptide(L)'
;MSLDKKFEDLFLNVSIKAALSSYHFVGKKDKIAADKSAVDAMRNKLNEIEMRGKVVIGEGELDEAPMLYIGETLGTMSGPELDIAVDPLEGTNFAANNQPGALSVIAVAEKSNLFSAPETYMNKISANVPSQGIIDLDYSVKKNISNLADYKNKQPNELSACILDRPRHKKIIEELRNLKVNLKLISDGDVSGALLVSDKKYNIDIFMGIGGGPEGVLAASALDAFDCFFQGRFIFDNENDVNRAKKMGIDDLNKKYLLNEIITGDSIFCATGITNGDIVSGIKIEENNYISETLITHKSTNLKKIIKSKNKIDE
;
A
#
# COMPACT_ATOMS: atom_id res chain seq x y z
N MET A 1 22.02 -6.48 0.83
CA MET A 1 22.59 -5.12 0.87
C MET A 1 21.48 -4.17 1.27
N SER A 2 21.79 -2.97 1.75
CA SER A 2 20.78 -1.96 2.04
C SER A 2 20.73 -0.94 0.90
N LEU A 3 19.54 -0.41 0.62
CA LEU A 3 19.37 0.69 -0.32
C LEU A 3 20.15 1.93 0.15
N ASP A 4 20.75 2.65 -0.79
CA ASP A 4 21.44 3.91 -0.48
C ASP A 4 20.43 4.94 0.04
N LYS A 5 20.77 5.59 1.14
CA LYS A 5 19.94 6.63 1.77
C LYS A 5 19.54 7.76 0.82
N LYS A 6 20.33 8.06 -0.21
CA LYS A 6 20.00 9.06 -1.24
C LYS A 6 18.66 8.81 -1.93
N PHE A 7 18.23 7.54 -1.99
CA PHE A 7 16.95 7.16 -2.59
C PHE A 7 15.74 7.58 -1.76
N GLU A 8 15.90 7.84 -0.44
CA GLU A 8 14.81 8.31 0.41
C GLU A 8 14.18 9.59 -0.15
N ASP A 9 15.01 10.62 -0.42
CA ASP A 9 14.54 11.90 -0.97
C ASP A 9 14.07 11.78 -2.43
N LEU A 10 14.70 10.91 -3.22
CA LEU A 10 14.33 10.72 -4.62
C LEU A 10 12.92 10.12 -4.73
N PHE A 11 12.63 9.03 -4.02
CA PHE A 11 11.31 8.40 -4.08
C PHE A 11 10.24 9.16 -3.30
N LEU A 12 10.62 9.89 -2.24
CA LEU A 12 9.75 10.88 -1.61
C LEU A 12 9.22 11.87 -2.66
N ASN A 13 10.11 12.44 -3.47
CA ASN A 13 9.74 13.41 -4.51
C ASN A 13 8.91 12.78 -5.64
N VAL A 14 9.11 11.51 -5.96
CA VAL A 14 8.29 10.78 -6.95
C VAL A 14 6.82 10.75 -6.50
N SER A 15 6.55 10.28 -5.28
CA SER A 15 5.18 10.22 -4.76
C SER A 15 4.54 11.60 -4.59
N ILE A 16 5.32 12.62 -4.17
CA ILE A 16 4.84 14.01 -4.10
C ILE A 16 4.41 14.52 -5.46
N LYS A 17 5.22 14.33 -6.51
CA LYS A 17 4.89 14.83 -7.86
C LYS A 17 3.65 14.17 -8.44
N ALA A 18 3.47 12.87 -8.24
CA ALA A 18 2.25 12.17 -8.64
C ALA A 18 1.02 12.71 -7.88
N ALA A 19 1.13 12.87 -6.56
CA ALA A 19 0.05 13.41 -5.73
C ALA A 19 -0.33 14.84 -6.14
N LEU A 20 0.65 15.72 -6.38
CA LEU A 20 0.39 17.10 -6.83
C LEU A 20 -0.32 17.13 -8.18
N SER A 21 0.10 16.29 -9.14
CA SER A 21 -0.52 16.22 -10.46
C SER A 21 -1.97 15.77 -10.37
N SER A 22 -2.25 14.72 -9.61
CA SER A 22 -3.61 14.20 -9.38
C SER A 22 -4.49 15.18 -8.61
N TYR A 23 -3.92 15.98 -7.68
CA TYR A 23 -4.67 16.94 -6.86
C TYR A 23 -5.48 17.93 -7.70
N HIS A 24 -5.01 18.30 -8.89
CA HIS A 24 -5.74 19.20 -9.80
C HIS A 24 -7.09 18.63 -10.27
N PHE A 25 -7.30 17.34 -10.13
CA PHE A 25 -8.52 16.64 -10.52
C PHE A 25 -9.44 16.29 -9.34
N VAL A 26 -9.03 16.61 -8.10
CA VAL A 26 -9.84 16.34 -6.89
C VAL A 26 -11.20 17.03 -7.00
N GLY A 27 -12.27 16.24 -6.82
CA GLY A 27 -13.66 16.70 -6.88
C GLY A 27 -14.23 16.94 -8.28
N LYS A 28 -13.45 16.69 -9.35
CA LYS A 28 -13.90 16.91 -10.74
C LYS A 28 -14.68 15.73 -11.33
N LYS A 29 -14.85 14.63 -10.58
CA LYS A 29 -15.54 13.39 -11.01
C LYS A 29 -14.92 12.72 -12.25
N ASP A 30 -13.71 13.07 -12.61
CA ASP A 30 -12.94 12.49 -13.71
C ASP A 30 -11.81 11.61 -13.16
N LYS A 31 -12.13 10.34 -12.93
CA LYS A 31 -11.20 9.35 -12.40
C LYS A 31 -10.05 9.07 -13.37
N ILE A 32 -10.37 8.99 -14.67
CA ILE A 32 -9.40 8.64 -15.71
C ILE A 32 -8.34 9.75 -15.83
N ALA A 33 -8.76 11.01 -15.86
CA ALA A 33 -7.83 12.13 -15.93
C ALA A 33 -6.99 12.26 -14.64
N ALA A 34 -7.59 12.04 -13.46
CA ALA A 34 -6.90 12.05 -12.18
C ALA A 34 -5.80 10.99 -12.13
N ASP A 35 -6.13 9.76 -12.50
CA ASP A 35 -5.23 8.64 -12.53
C ASP A 35 -4.11 8.84 -13.55
N LYS A 36 -4.47 9.11 -14.81
CA LYS A 36 -3.50 9.39 -15.88
C LYS A 36 -2.49 10.48 -15.49
N SER A 37 -2.94 11.54 -14.84
CA SER A 37 -2.04 12.62 -14.42
C SER A 37 -1.03 12.18 -13.37
N ALA A 38 -1.45 11.32 -12.42
CA ALA A 38 -0.58 10.74 -11.42
C ALA A 38 0.45 9.80 -12.06
N VAL A 39 0.00 8.91 -12.95
CA VAL A 39 0.84 7.97 -13.71
C VAL A 39 1.91 8.70 -14.51
N ASP A 40 1.51 9.71 -15.31
CA ASP A 40 2.43 10.47 -16.15
C ASP A 40 3.48 11.21 -15.30
N ALA A 41 3.07 11.86 -14.21
CA ALA A 41 3.97 12.57 -13.32
C ALA A 41 4.96 11.61 -12.61
N MET A 42 4.47 10.47 -12.13
CA MET A 42 5.29 9.45 -11.48
C MET A 42 6.32 8.87 -12.46
N ARG A 43 5.89 8.46 -13.65
CA ARG A 43 6.77 7.95 -14.71
C ARG A 43 7.86 8.94 -15.08
N ASN A 44 7.49 10.19 -15.35
CA ASN A 44 8.45 11.23 -15.72
C ASN A 44 9.50 11.41 -14.62
N LYS A 45 9.07 11.44 -13.36
CA LYS A 45 9.98 11.63 -12.23
C LYS A 45 10.89 10.43 -11.98
N LEU A 46 10.37 9.22 -12.15
CA LEU A 46 11.17 7.99 -12.06
C LEU A 46 12.26 7.93 -13.13
N ASN A 47 11.96 8.39 -14.36
CA ASN A 47 12.91 8.40 -15.47
C ASN A 47 14.08 9.38 -15.29
N GLU A 48 14.00 10.32 -14.36
CA GLU A 48 15.12 11.21 -14.01
C GLU A 48 16.14 10.55 -13.05
N ILE A 49 15.79 9.43 -12.41
CA ILE A 49 16.60 8.79 -11.37
C ILE A 49 17.66 7.89 -12.01
N GLU A 50 18.89 7.98 -11.51
CA GLU A 50 20.00 7.09 -11.90
C GLU A 50 19.80 5.70 -11.30
N MET A 51 19.03 4.88 -12.03
CA MET A 51 18.70 3.50 -11.69
C MET A 51 18.33 2.71 -12.95
N ARG A 52 18.32 1.38 -12.83
CA ARG A 52 17.67 0.43 -13.74
C ARG A 52 16.47 -0.16 -13.02
N GLY A 53 15.39 0.61 -12.99
CA GLY A 53 14.16 0.23 -12.32
C GLY A 53 13.32 -0.71 -13.17
N LYS A 54 12.64 -1.67 -12.53
CA LYS A 54 11.63 -2.53 -13.15
C LYS A 54 10.36 -2.51 -12.31
N VAL A 55 9.23 -2.20 -12.93
CA VAL A 55 7.94 -2.30 -12.28
C VAL A 55 7.59 -3.78 -12.05
N VAL A 56 7.44 -4.18 -10.80
CA VAL A 56 7.03 -5.55 -10.39
C VAL A 56 5.60 -5.58 -9.87
N ILE A 57 5.08 -4.43 -9.43
CA ILE A 57 3.70 -4.16 -9.08
C ILE A 57 3.32 -2.83 -9.73
N GLY A 58 2.26 -2.83 -10.50
CA GLY A 58 1.78 -1.65 -11.22
C GLY A 58 0.32 -1.82 -11.62
N GLU A 59 -0.17 -0.94 -12.46
CA GLU A 59 -1.52 -0.96 -13.00
C GLU A 59 -1.48 -1.41 -14.47
N GLY A 60 -2.39 -2.31 -14.84
CA GLY A 60 -2.50 -2.82 -16.19
C GLY A 60 -1.51 -3.93 -16.54
N GLU A 61 -1.92 -4.77 -17.47
CA GLU A 61 -1.10 -5.85 -18.01
C GLU A 61 -0.06 -5.30 -18.99
N LEU A 62 0.98 -6.10 -19.29
CA LEU A 62 1.99 -5.84 -20.30
C LEU A 62 1.37 -5.22 -21.56
N ASP A 63 1.91 -4.06 -21.97
CA ASP A 63 1.57 -3.30 -23.18
C ASP A 63 0.32 -2.39 -23.13
N GLU A 64 -0.33 -2.21 -21.99
CA GLU A 64 -1.39 -1.21 -21.84
C GLU A 64 -0.85 0.17 -21.42
N ALA A 65 -0.18 0.89 -22.29
CA ALA A 65 0.08 2.30 -22.08
C ALA A 65 -1.26 3.10 -22.07
N PRO A 66 -1.46 4.05 -21.12
CA PRO A 66 -0.45 4.89 -20.46
C PRO A 66 -0.10 4.48 -19.00
N MET A 67 -0.54 3.36 -18.50
CA MET A 67 -0.31 2.92 -17.10
C MET A 67 1.14 2.52 -16.84
N LEU A 68 1.57 2.53 -15.58
CA LEU A 68 2.84 1.95 -15.11
C LEU A 68 2.65 0.44 -15.00
N TYR A 69 2.89 -0.28 -16.10
CA TYR A 69 2.59 -1.70 -16.23
C TYR A 69 3.71 -2.60 -15.70
N ILE A 70 3.32 -3.80 -15.25
CA ILE A 70 4.28 -4.81 -14.77
C ILE A 70 5.27 -5.18 -15.88
N GLY A 71 6.57 -5.02 -15.59
CA GLY A 71 7.67 -5.24 -16.54
C GLY A 71 8.21 -3.97 -17.20
N GLU A 72 7.53 -2.82 -17.05
CA GLU A 72 8.05 -1.53 -17.54
C GLU A 72 9.41 -1.22 -16.90
N THR A 73 10.35 -0.74 -17.72
CA THR A 73 11.68 -0.32 -17.27
C THR A 73 11.73 1.19 -17.12
N LEU A 74 12.26 1.68 -16.01
CA LEU A 74 12.29 3.09 -15.63
C LEU A 74 13.66 3.50 -15.11
N GLY A 75 13.93 4.80 -15.18
CA GLY A 75 15.20 5.39 -14.79
C GLY A 75 16.09 5.67 -15.99
N THR A 76 17.27 6.23 -15.71
CA THR A 76 18.26 6.58 -16.76
C THR A 76 18.96 5.37 -17.38
N MET A 77 18.61 4.16 -16.94
CA MET A 77 19.24 2.88 -17.31
C MET A 77 20.71 2.78 -16.90
N SER A 78 21.15 3.62 -15.99
CA SER A 78 22.44 3.54 -15.28
C SER A 78 22.20 3.42 -13.76
N GLY A 79 23.19 2.96 -12.99
CA GLY A 79 23.04 2.77 -11.54
C GLY A 79 22.50 1.39 -11.11
N PRO A 80 21.97 1.26 -9.88
CA PRO A 80 21.52 -0.02 -9.34
C PRO A 80 20.27 -0.56 -10.03
N GLU A 81 20.10 -1.89 -9.99
CA GLU A 81 18.87 -2.56 -10.40
C GLU A 81 17.89 -2.56 -9.25
N LEU A 82 16.69 -2.01 -9.48
CA LEU A 82 15.65 -1.86 -8.46
C LEU A 82 14.30 -2.44 -8.92
N ASP A 83 13.61 -3.08 -8.00
CA ASP A 83 12.19 -3.42 -8.15
C ASP A 83 11.34 -2.24 -7.70
N ILE A 84 10.27 -1.95 -8.43
CA ILE A 84 9.37 -0.83 -8.19
C ILE A 84 7.94 -1.37 -8.07
N ALA A 85 7.27 -1.04 -6.98
CA ALA A 85 5.85 -1.28 -6.79
C ALA A 85 5.13 0.07 -6.68
N VAL A 86 4.08 0.30 -7.45
CA VAL A 86 3.37 1.58 -7.50
C VAL A 86 1.86 1.40 -7.49
N ASP A 87 1.21 2.36 -6.87
CA ASP A 87 -0.17 2.76 -7.09
C ASP A 87 -0.18 4.30 -7.13
N PRO A 88 -0.10 4.90 -8.33
CA PRO A 88 0.01 6.35 -8.49
C PRO A 88 -1.17 7.11 -7.89
N LEU A 89 -2.36 6.51 -7.86
CA LEU A 89 -3.57 7.07 -7.28
C LEU A 89 -4.42 6.00 -6.57
N GLU A 90 -3.97 5.54 -5.39
CA GLU A 90 -4.82 4.73 -4.51
C GLU A 90 -6.05 5.52 -4.08
N GLY A 91 -7.23 4.90 -4.25
CA GLY A 91 -8.49 5.54 -3.93
C GLY A 91 -8.95 6.55 -5.00
N THR A 92 -8.91 6.18 -6.28
CA THR A 92 -9.39 6.99 -7.41
C THR A 92 -10.79 7.55 -7.20
N ASN A 93 -11.68 6.76 -6.58
CA ASN A 93 -13.02 7.23 -6.19
C ASN A 93 -12.97 8.38 -5.18
N PHE A 94 -12.05 8.30 -4.21
CA PHE A 94 -11.90 9.35 -3.20
C PHE A 94 -11.42 10.65 -3.83
N ALA A 95 -10.40 10.61 -4.68
CA ALA A 95 -9.91 11.79 -5.37
C ALA A 95 -11.00 12.41 -6.25
N ALA A 96 -11.66 11.62 -7.10
CA ALA A 96 -12.68 12.11 -8.02
C ALA A 96 -13.88 12.78 -7.33
N ASN A 97 -14.25 12.32 -6.13
CA ASN A 97 -15.38 12.84 -5.37
C ASN A 97 -14.99 13.75 -4.19
N ASN A 98 -13.73 14.14 -4.08
CA ASN A 98 -13.18 14.93 -2.96
C ASN A 98 -13.50 14.29 -1.59
N GLN A 99 -13.36 12.97 -1.52
CA GLN A 99 -13.53 12.19 -0.30
C GLN A 99 -12.17 11.95 0.37
N PRO A 100 -12.14 11.76 1.70
CA PRO A 100 -10.90 11.48 2.41
C PRO A 100 -10.28 10.13 2.02
N GLY A 101 -8.94 10.07 1.93
CA GLY A 101 -8.19 8.82 1.87
C GLY A 101 -7.43 8.54 0.57
N ALA A 102 -7.48 9.44 -0.44
CA ALA A 102 -6.68 9.26 -1.65
C ALA A 102 -5.20 9.50 -1.39
N LEU A 103 -4.35 8.57 -1.88
CA LEU A 103 -2.90 8.59 -1.73
C LEU A 103 -2.19 8.39 -3.08
N SER A 104 -0.93 8.82 -3.17
CA SER A 104 0.01 8.35 -4.19
C SER A 104 1.08 7.48 -3.51
N VAL A 105 1.23 6.25 -3.95
CA VAL A 105 2.03 5.24 -3.25
C VAL A 105 3.12 4.66 -4.14
N ILE A 106 4.32 4.51 -3.57
CA ILE A 106 5.45 3.81 -4.19
C ILE A 106 6.23 3.03 -3.15
N ALA A 107 6.66 1.82 -3.50
CA ALA A 107 7.66 1.06 -2.77
C ALA A 107 8.78 0.63 -3.71
N VAL A 108 10.01 0.67 -3.22
CA VAL A 108 11.19 0.33 -4.00
C VAL A 108 12.13 -0.53 -3.16
N ALA A 109 12.70 -1.56 -3.77
CA ALA A 109 13.71 -2.42 -3.18
C ALA A 109 14.81 -2.74 -4.19
N GLU A 110 15.91 -3.36 -3.75
CA GLU A 110 16.87 -3.96 -4.67
C GLU A 110 16.19 -5.06 -5.48
N LYS A 111 16.71 -5.32 -6.66
CA LYS A 111 16.19 -6.35 -7.59
C LYS A 111 15.91 -7.68 -6.91
N SER A 112 14.74 -8.24 -7.18
CA SER A 112 14.21 -9.50 -6.64
C SER A 112 13.86 -9.47 -5.15
N ASN A 113 13.76 -8.30 -4.53
CA ASN A 113 13.39 -8.14 -3.13
C ASN A 113 11.93 -7.71 -2.91
N LEU A 114 11.20 -7.30 -3.95
CA LEU A 114 9.76 -7.15 -3.90
C LEU A 114 9.07 -8.32 -4.61
N PHE A 115 8.04 -8.85 -3.97
CA PHE A 115 7.24 -9.91 -4.58
C PHE A 115 6.48 -9.38 -5.80
N SER A 116 6.67 -10.04 -6.94
CA SER A 116 5.91 -9.73 -8.15
C SER A 116 4.56 -10.45 -8.07
N ALA A 117 3.50 -9.72 -7.82
CA ALA A 117 2.16 -10.25 -7.67
C ALA A 117 1.33 -10.05 -8.94
N PRO A 118 0.52 -11.06 -9.33
CA PRO A 118 -0.47 -10.88 -10.38
C PRO A 118 -1.58 -9.92 -9.91
N GLU A 119 -2.23 -9.26 -10.84
CA GLU A 119 -3.44 -8.45 -10.59
C GLU A 119 -4.62 -9.35 -10.24
N THR A 120 -4.63 -9.85 -9.02
CA THR A 120 -5.72 -10.65 -8.44
C THR A 120 -6.03 -10.17 -7.05
N TYR A 121 -7.09 -10.69 -6.45
CA TYR A 121 -7.37 -10.44 -5.04
C TYR A 121 -6.41 -11.19 -4.13
N MET A 122 -6.24 -10.65 -2.93
CA MET A 122 -5.48 -11.24 -1.84
C MET A 122 -6.32 -11.17 -0.55
N ASN A 123 -6.46 -12.28 0.15
CA ASN A 123 -6.92 -12.29 1.54
C ASN A 123 -5.75 -11.88 2.43
N LYS A 124 -5.94 -10.87 3.27
CA LYS A 124 -4.90 -10.21 4.06
C LYS A 124 -5.29 -10.11 5.52
N ILE A 125 -4.28 -10.20 6.38
CA ILE A 125 -4.40 -9.92 7.81
C ILE A 125 -3.12 -9.22 8.29
N SER A 126 -3.25 -8.16 9.07
CA SER A 126 -2.12 -7.49 9.71
C SER A 126 -2.45 -7.01 11.11
N ALA A 127 -1.45 -6.96 11.97
CA ALA A 127 -1.53 -6.41 13.32
C ALA A 127 -0.13 -6.02 13.81
N ASN A 128 -0.09 -5.10 14.78
CA ASN A 128 1.16 -4.80 15.48
C ASN A 128 1.40 -5.85 16.57
N VAL A 129 1.93 -7.00 16.13
CA VAL A 129 2.34 -8.14 16.94
C VAL A 129 3.65 -8.71 16.39
N PRO A 130 4.57 -9.17 17.25
CA PRO A 130 5.94 -9.49 16.83
C PRO A 130 6.10 -10.87 16.17
N SER A 131 5.11 -11.77 16.22
CA SER A 131 5.33 -13.16 15.84
C SER A 131 4.12 -13.84 15.23
N GLN A 132 4.39 -14.95 14.52
CA GLN A 132 3.40 -15.92 14.08
C GLN A 132 2.67 -16.57 15.27
N GLY A 133 1.44 -17.01 15.02
CA GLY A 133 0.65 -17.79 16.00
C GLY A 133 -0.34 -16.98 16.81
N ILE A 134 -0.20 -15.64 16.88
CA ILE A 134 -1.21 -14.77 17.52
C ILE A 134 -2.40 -14.63 16.58
N ILE A 135 -2.15 -14.23 15.32
CA ILE A 135 -3.16 -14.16 14.26
C ILE A 135 -2.73 -14.99 13.06
N ASP A 136 -3.68 -15.49 12.29
CA ASP A 136 -3.42 -16.29 11.09
C ASP A 136 -4.64 -16.30 10.15
N LEU A 137 -4.42 -16.31 8.84
CA LEU A 137 -5.50 -16.38 7.83
C LEU A 137 -6.34 -17.66 7.91
N ASP A 138 -5.80 -18.76 8.45
CA ASP A 138 -6.51 -20.02 8.62
C ASP A 138 -7.28 -20.11 9.95
N TYR A 139 -7.13 -19.13 10.82
CA TYR A 139 -7.93 -19.06 12.02
C TYR A 139 -9.31 -18.45 11.72
N SER A 140 -10.33 -18.89 12.46
CA SER A 140 -11.61 -18.20 12.44
C SER A 140 -11.46 -16.75 12.97
N VAL A 141 -12.38 -15.88 12.56
CA VAL A 141 -12.42 -14.50 13.08
C VAL A 141 -12.40 -14.50 14.60
N LYS A 142 -13.22 -15.34 15.23
CA LYS A 142 -13.28 -15.50 16.70
C LYS A 142 -11.90 -15.86 17.28
N LYS A 143 -11.18 -16.82 16.69
CA LYS A 143 -9.86 -17.24 17.18
C LYS A 143 -8.83 -16.13 17.05
N ASN A 144 -8.79 -15.43 15.90
CA ASN A 144 -7.92 -14.28 15.71
C ASN A 144 -8.15 -13.19 16.76
N ILE A 145 -9.42 -12.85 16.99
CA ILE A 145 -9.79 -11.81 17.96
C ILE A 145 -9.47 -12.26 19.41
N SER A 146 -9.77 -13.51 19.79
CA SER A 146 -9.45 -14.01 21.13
C SER A 146 -7.95 -14.01 21.39
N ASN A 147 -7.15 -14.57 20.48
CA ASN A 147 -5.69 -14.60 20.62
C ASN A 147 -5.09 -13.19 20.71
N LEU A 148 -5.60 -12.25 19.88
CA LEU A 148 -5.12 -10.87 19.88
C LEU A 148 -5.51 -10.14 21.17
N ALA A 149 -6.72 -10.39 21.69
CA ALA A 149 -7.19 -9.85 22.97
C ALA A 149 -6.31 -10.33 24.12
N ASP A 150 -6.05 -11.65 24.19
CA ASP A 150 -5.18 -12.26 25.19
C ASP A 150 -3.76 -11.67 25.12
N TYR A 151 -3.19 -11.56 23.91
CA TYR A 151 -1.85 -10.98 23.72
C TYR A 151 -1.77 -9.52 24.18
N LYS A 152 -2.82 -8.73 23.92
CA LYS A 152 -2.87 -7.30 24.28
C LYS A 152 -3.38 -7.05 25.72
N ASN A 153 -3.73 -8.09 26.48
CA ASN A 153 -4.40 -8.00 27.78
C ASN A 153 -5.67 -7.14 27.73
N LYS A 154 -6.51 -7.36 26.70
CA LYS A 154 -7.77 -6.68 26.43
C LYS A 154 -8.93 -7.68 26.39
N GLN A 155 -10.16 -7.16 26.47
CA GLN A 155 -11.35 -7.91 26.08
C GLN A 155 -11.62 -7.69 24.57
N PRO A 156 -12.33 -8.60 23.88
CA PRO A 156 -12.67 -8.41 22.45
C PRO A 156 -13.36 -7.08 22.14
N ASN A 157 -14.20 -6.56 23.02
CA ASN A 157 -14.90 -5.29 22.87
C ASN A 157 -14.02 -4.04 23.10
N GLU A 158 -12.77 -4.23 23.49
CA GLU A 158 -11.75 -3.18 23.61
C GLU A 158 -10.81 -3.18 22.39
N LEU A 159 -10.96 -4.15 21.50
CA LEU A 159 -10.23 -4.20 20.24
C LEU A 159 -10.95 -3.40 19.14
N SER A 160 -10.17 -2.90 18.21
CA SER A 160 -10.66 -2.21 17.01
C SER A 160 -10.13 -2.90 15.75
N ALA A 161 -11.02 -3.20 14.82
CA ALA A 161 -10.68 -3.83 13.54
C ALA A 161 -10.99 -2.87 12.37
N CYS A 162 -10.05 -2.76 11.43
CA CYS A 162 -10.29 -2.09 10.16
C CYS A 162 -10.59 -3.12 9.07
N ILE A 163 -11.60 -2.87 8.24
CA ILE A 163 -12.02 -3.75 7.16
C ILE A 163 -12.70 -2.95 6.05
N LEU A 164 -12.50 -3.36 4.79
CA LEU A 164 -13.20 -2.79 3.65
C LEU A 164 -14.70 -3.10 3.71
N ASP A 165 -15.55 -2.09 3.57
CA ASP A 165 -17.01 -2.23 3.46
C ASP A 165 -17.39 -2.71 2.06
N ARG A 166 -17.28 -4.01 1.87
CA ARG A 166 -17.61 -4.69 0.60
C ARG A 166 -18.53 -5.89 0.86
N PRO A 167 -19.42 -6.23 -0.08
CA PRO A 167 -20.34 -7.38 0.08
C PRO A 167 -19.62 -8.69 0.47
N ARG A 168 -18.42 -8.92 -0.06
CA ARG A 168 -17.59 -10.09 0.25
C ARG A 168 -17.13 -10.18 1.72
N HIS A 169 -17.17 -9.08 2.48
CA HIS A 169 -16.78 -9.04 3.89
C HIS A 169 -17.97 -9.15 4.86
N LYS A 170 -19.21 -9.23 4.37
CA LYS A 170 -20.41 -9.23 5.20
C LYS A 170 -20.32 -10.23 6.37
N LYS A 171 -19.88 -11.46 6.08
CA LYS A 171 -19.73 -12.51 7.12
C LYS A 171 -18.70 -12.14 8.18
N ILE A 172 -17.54 -11.64 7.78
CA ILE A 172 -16.47 -11.22 8.72
C ILE A 172 -16.97 -10.05 9.58
N ILE A 173 -17.64 -9.07 8.98
CA ILE A 173 -18.21 -7.91 9.69
C ILE A 173 -19.26 -8.35 10.71
N GLU A 174 -20.14 -9.29 10.36
CA GLU A 174 -21.15 -9.83 11.27
C GLU A 174 -20.49 -10.59 12.45
N GLU A 175 -19.48 -11.41 12.19
CA GLU A 175 -18.74 -12.12 13.24
C GLU A 175 -18.04 -11.15 14.21
N LEU A 176 -17.39 -10.10 13.69
CA LEU A 176 -16.75 -9.06 14.51
C LEU A 176 -17.77 -8.29 15.36
N ARG A 177 -18.95 -7.95 14.80
CA ARG A 177 -20.03 -7.30 15.54
C ARG A 177 -20.56 -8.19 16.66
N ASN A 178 -20.71 -9.50 16.42
CA ASN A 178 -21.15 -10.47 17.46
C ASN A 178 -20.13 -10.56 18.59
N LEU A 179 -18.85 -10.38 18.31
CA LEU A 179 -17.78 -10.31 19.32
C LEU A 179 -17.67 -8.93 19.98
N LYS A 180 -18.50 -7.97 19.56
CA LYS A 180 -18.51 -6.57 20.03
C LYS A 180 -17.19 -5.83 19.76
N VAL A 181 -16.42 -6.25 18.75
CA VAL A 181 -15.21 -5.54 18.32
C VAL A 181 -15.61 -4.19 17.70
N ASN A 182 -14.85 -3.12 18.01
CA ASN A 182 -15.05 -1.81 17.39
C ASN A 182 -14.65 -1.89 15.90
N LEU A 183 -15.51 -1.39 15.00
CA LEU A 183 -15.27 -1.49 13.58
C LEU A 183 -15.01 -0.13 12.95
N LYS A 184 -13.88 -0.04 12.25
CA LYS A 184 -13.62 1.00 11.26
C LYS A 184 -13.88 0.40 9.87
N LEU A 185 -15.02 0.74 9.30
CA LEU A 185 -15.36 0.35 7.93
C LEU A 185 -14.87 1.42 6.96
N ILE A 186 -14.06 1.01 5.98
CA ILE A 186 -13.53 1.89 4.94
C ILE A 186 -14.10 1.47 3.59
N SER A 187 -14.50 2.44 2.77
CA SER A 187 -15.10 2.15 1.46
C SER A 187 -14.05 1.89 0.37
N ASP A 188 -12.81 2.30 0.57
CA ASP A 188 -11.65 2.13 -0.32
C ASP A 188 -10.36 2.32 0.47
N GLY A 189 -9.17 2.20 -0.17
CA GLY A 189 -7.89 2.48 0.49
C GLY A 189 -7.34 1.28 1.28
N ASP A 190 -7.06 0.21 0.59
CA ASP A 190 -6.60 -1.06 1.17
C ASP A 190 -5.19 -0.95 1.78
N VAL A 191 -4.28 -0.21 1.14
CA VAL A 191 -2.94 0.08 1.67
C VAL A 191 -3.06 0.89 2.96
N SER A 192 -3.80 2.01 2.91
CA SER A 192 -3.98 2.86 4.08
C SER A 192 -4.65 2.12 5.24
N GLY A 193 -5.68 1.30 4.95
CA GLY A 193 -6.37 0.48 5.94
C GLY A 193 -5.44 -0.49 6.67
N ALA A 194 -4.57 -1.19 5.92
CA ALA A 194 -3.60 -2.11 6.49
C ALA A 194 -2.54 -1.40 7.35
N LEU A 195 -2.17 -0.17 6.98
CA LEU A 195 -1.19 0.64 7.71
C LEU A 195 -1.70 1.17 9.06
N LEU A 196 -3.00 1.23 9.28
CA LEU A 196 -3.55 1.72 10.55
C LEU A 196 -3.14 0.89 11.78
N VAL A 197 -2.68 -0.34 11.59
CA VAL A 197 -2.17 -1.18 12.69
C VAL A 197 -0.76 -0.77 13.14
N SER A 198 -0.04 0.02 12.35
CA SER A 198 1.39 0.32 12.58
C SER A 198 1.67 1.19 13.79
N ASP A 199 0.72 2.04 14.18
CA ASP A 199 0.90 3.00 15.29
C ASP A 199 -0.36 3.04 16.16
N LYS A 200 -0.18 3.03 17.47
CA LYS A 200 -1.26 3.11 18.47
C LYS A 200 -2.14 4.36 18.32
N LYS A 201 -1.61 5.45 17.76
CA LYS A 201 -2.37 6.69 17.52
C LYS A 201 -3.58 6.50 16.61
N TYR A 202 -3.56 5.50 15.72
CA TYR A 202 -4.67 5.18 14.82
C TYR A 202 -5.78 4.37 15.49
N ASN A 203 -5.51 3.82 16.65
CA ASN A 203 -6.45 3.03 17.45
C ASN A 203 -7.07 1.85 16.68
N ILE A 204 -6.27 1.17 15.84
CA ILE A 204 -6.65 -0.06 15.13
C ILE A 204 -5.72 -1.17 15.60
N ASP A 205 -6.31 -2.28 16.07
CA ASP A 205 -5.58 -3.43 16.58
C ASP A 205 -5.31 -4.49 15.50
N ILE A 206 -6.21 -4.60 14.51
CA ILE A 206 -6.14 -5.59 13.43
C ILE A 206 -6.78 -5.03 12.15
N PHE A 207 -6.15 -5.34 11.01
CA PHE A 207 -6.75 -5.22 9.69
C PHE A 207 -6.99 -6.61 9.14
N MET A 208 -8.12 -6.85 8.50
CA MET A 208 -8.40 -8.12 7.83
C MET A 208 -9.38 -7.93 6.67
N GLY A 209 -9.19 -8.72 5.64
CA GLY A 209 -10.12 -8.77 4.52
C GLY A 209 -9.46 -9.06 3.18
N ILE A 210 -10.28 -9.02 2.14
CA ILE A 210 -9.89 -9.29 0.76
C ILE A 210 -9.84 -7.96 0.00
N GLY A 211 -8.70 -7.66 -0.59
CA GLY A 211 -8.46 -6.52 -1.46
C GLY A 211 -7.46 -6.90 -2.54
N GLY A 212 -6.90 -5.95 -3.27
CA GLY A 212 -5.95 -6.25 -4.34
C GLY A 212 -4.65 -6.87 -3.83
N GLY A 213 -4.09 -7.78 -4.62
CA GLY A 213 -2.78 -8.37 -4.37
C GLY A 213 -1.65 -7.34 -4.47
N PRO A 214 -1.64 -6.47 -5.50
CA PRO A 214 -0.69 -5.37 -5.62
C PRO A 214 -0.62 -4.49 -4.37
N GLU A 215 -1.77 -4.07 -3.84
CA GLU A 215 -1.86 -3.25 -2.62
C GLU A 215 -1.36 -4.02 -1.39
N GLY A 216 -1.46 -5.35 -1.39
CA GLY A 216 -0.89 -6.19 -0.35
C GLY A 216 0.64 -6.12 -0.29
N VAL A 217 1.33 -6.05 -1.43
CA VAL A 217 2.79 -5.89 -1.50
C VAL A 217 3.20 -4.49 -1.04
N LEU A 218 2.48 -3.46 -1.47
CA LEU A 218 2.71 -2.08 -1.02
C LEU A 218 2.52 -1.94 0.51
N ALA A 219 1.44 -2.51 1.06
CA ALA A 219 1.18 -2.50 2.49
C ALA A 219 2.27 -3.25 3.28
N ALA A 220 2.70 -4.43 2.78
CA ALA A 220 3.76 -5.20 3.41
C ALA A 220 5.09 -4.42 3.46
N SER A 221 5.45 -3.70 2.38
CA SER A 221 6.66 -2.87 2.34
C SER A 221 6.66 -1.78 3.42
N ALA A 222 5.53 -1.11 3.62
CA ALA A 222 5.41 -0.12 4.68
C ALA A 222 5.45 -0.75 6.07
N LEU A 223 4.70 -1.84 6.30
CA LEU A 223 4.59 -2.53 7.58
C LEU A 223 5.91 -3.15 8.05
N ASP A 224 6.81 -3.50 7.11
CA ASP A 224 8.12 -4.06 7.41
C ASP A 224 8.96 -3.11 8.29
N ALA A 225 8.95 -1.83 8.01
CA ALA A 225 9.66 -0.84 8.81
C ALA A 225 9.10 -0.66 10.23
N PHE A 226 7.82 -1.02 10.44
CA PHE A 226 7.16 -0.96 11.74
C PHE A 226 7.22 -2.29 12.52
N ASP A 227 7.89 -3.31 11.98
CA ASP A 227 7.99 -4.65 12.57
C ASP A 227 6.60 -5.26 12.86
N CYS A 228 5.61 -4.95 12.03
CA CYS A 228 4.26 -5.48 12.14
C CYS A 228 4.16 -6.88 11.51
N PHE A 229 3.24 -7.68 12.02
CA PHE A 229 2.86 -8.92 11.37
C PHE A 229 1.98 -8.62 10.16
N PHE A 230 2.27 -9.28 9.04
CA PHE A 230 1.44 -9.32 7.85
C PHE A 230 1.43 -10.72 7.25
N GLN A 231 0.26 -11.15 6.81
CA GLN A 231 0.10 -12.40 6.07
C GLN A 231 -0.91 -12.19 4.94
N GLY A 232 -0.57 -12.69 3.75
CA GLY A 232 -1.39 -12.62 2.55
C GLY A 232 -1.55 -13.98 1.86
N ARG A 233 -2.71 -14.24 1.26
CA ARG A 233 -2.96 -15.37 0.37
C ARG A 233 -3.68 -14.87 -0.86
N PHE A 234 -3.10 -15.10 -2.05
CA PHE A 234 -3.72 -14.75 -3.32
C PHE A 234 -4.99 -15.57 -3.55
N ILE A 235 -5.93 -14.97 -4.24
CA ILE A 235 -7.21 -15.58 -4.65
C ILE A 235 -7.22 -15.60 -6.17
N PHE A 236 -7.43 -16.77 -6.74
CA PHE A 236 -7.47 -16.99 -8.18
C PHE A 236 -8.88 -17.45 -8.56
N ASP A 237 -9.65 -16.55 -9.17
CA ASP A 237 -11.08 -16.77 -9.44
C ASP A 237 -11.32 -17.51 -10.76
N ASN A 238 -10.31 -17.60 -11.64
CA ASN A 238 -10.43 -18.21 -12.97
C ASN A 238 -9.09 -18.78 -13.47
N GLU A 239 -9.15 -19.54 -14.56
CA GLU A 239 -7.98 -20.18 -15.16
C GLU A 239 -6.92 -19.18 -15.67
N ASN A 240 -7.33 -17.99 -16.12
CA ASN A 240 -6.39 -16.97 -16.57
C ASN A 240 -5.54 -16.47 -15.42
N ASP A 241 -6.15 -16.23 -14.25
CA ASP A 241 -5.42 -15.82 -13.03
C ASP A 241 -4.42 -16.91 -12.61
N VAL A 242 -4.85 -18.17 -12.61
CA VAL A 242 -3.97 -19.32 -12.33
C VAL A 242 -2.80 -19.39 -13.31
N ASN A 243 -3.06 -19.20 -14.59
CA ASN A 243 -2.00 -19.26 -15.61
C ASN A 243 -1.02 -18.09 -15.48
N ARG A 244 -1.52 -16.89 -15.15
CA ARG A 244 -0.66 -15.71 -14.86
C ARG A 244 0.20 -15.97 -13.62
N ALA A 245 -0.39 -16.45 -12.54
CA ALA A 245 0.33 -16.78 -11.31
C ALA A 245 1.46 -17.77 -11.56
N LYS A 246 1.20 -18.86 -12.29
CA LYS A 246 2.23 -19.86 -12.65
C LYS A 246 3.35 -19.26 -13.50
N LYS A 247 3.03 -18.39 -14.47
CA LYS A 247 4.05 -17.68 -15.27
C LYS A 247 4.94 -16.75 -14.42
N MET A 248 4.40 -16.25 -13.30
CA MET A 248 5.14 -15.44 -12.34
C MET A 248 5.86 -16.26 -11.26
N GLY A 249 5.84 -17.60 -11.34
CA GLY A 249 6.53 -18.51 -10.43
C GLY A 249 5.74 -18.83 -9.15
N ILE A 250 4.42 -18.61 -9.15
CA ILE A 250 3.54 -19.01 -8.05
C ILE A 250 3.01 -20.42 -8.33
N ASP A 251 3.69 -21.45 -7.81
CA ASP A 251 3.30 -22.85 -8.02
C ASP A 251 2.26 -23.34 -7.01
N ASP A 252 2.37 -22.92 -5.74
CA ASP A 252 1.39 -23.22 -4.70
C ASP A 252 0.34 -22.10 -4.62
N LEU A 253 -0.80 -22.34 -5.24
CA LEU A 253 -1.92 -21.40 -5.31
C LEU A 253 -2.59 -21.13 -3.96
N ASN A 254 -2.35 -21.98 -2.95
CA ASN A 254 -2.92 -21.84 -1.60
C ASN A 254 -1.92 -21.30 -0.58
N LYS A 255 -0.70 -21.01 -1.02
CA LYS A 255 0.36 -20.54 -0.14
C LYS A 255 -0.05 -19.27 0.61
N LYS A 256 0.21 -19.26 1.91
CA LYS A 256 0.23 -18.04 2.72
C LYS A 256 1.62 -17.44 2.67
N TYR A 257 1.70 -16.19 2.30
CA TYR A 257 2.94 -15.44 2.29
C TYR A 257 3.05 -14.60 3.56
N LEU A 258 4.15 -14.71 4.25
CA LEU A 258 4.52 -13.83 5.35
C LEU A 258 5.16 -12.55 4.80
N LEU A 259 5.21 -11.51 5.63
CA LEU A 259 5.81 -10.23 5.27
C LEU A 259 7.23 -10.41 4.70
N ASN A 260 8.08 -11.19 5.35
CA ASN A 260 9.46 -11.44 4.93
C ASN A 260 9.62 -12.34 3.70
N GLU A 261 8.54 -12.93 3.19
CA GLU A 261 8.50 -13.61 1.89
C GLU A 261 8.02 -12.67 0.78
N ILE A 262 7.31 -11.60 1.14
CA ILE A 262 6.84 -10.55 0.22
C ILE A 262 7.94 -9.49 0.05
N ILE A 263 8.62 -9.13 1.13
CA ILE A 263 9.75 -8.21 1.15
C ILE A 263 10.95 -8.99 1.68
N THR A 264 11.84 -9.41 0.78
CA THR A 264 12.97 -10.28 1.14
C THR A 264 14.24 -9.52 1.50
N GLY A 265 14.25 -8.20 1.32
CA GLY A 265 15.40 -7.34 1.61
C GLY A 265 14.97 -5.99 2.15
N ASP A 266 15.84 -5.01 1.95
CA ASP A 266 15.57 -3.64 2.36
C ASP A 266 14.66 -2.93 1.36
N SER A 267 13.74 -2.11 1.86
CA SER A 267 12.79 -1.36 1.02
C SER A 267 12.57 0.06 1.52
N ILE A 268 12.28 0.96 0.58
CA ILE A 268 11.79 2.31 0.83
C ILE A 268 10.33 2.36 0.39
N PHE A 269 9.47 2.85 1.26
CA PHE A 269 8.06 3.09 0.95
C PHE A 269 7.71 4.56 1.15
N CYS A 270 6.94 5.14 0.22
CA CYS A 270 6.40 6.49 0.34
C CYS A 270 4.91 6.49 0.00
N ALA A 271 4.11 7.16 0.84
CA ALA A 271 2.70 7.42 0.60
C ALA A 271 2.38 8.90 0.85
N THR A 272 2.07 9.63 -0.23
CA THR A 272 1.74 11.06 -0.18
C THR A 272 0.23 11.25 -0.21
N GLY A 273 -0.30 12.04 0.73
CA GLY A 273 -1.72 12.39 0.77
C GLY A 273 -2.14 13.28 -0.39
N ILE A 274 -3.16 12.85 -1.14
CA ILE A 274 -3.83 13.66 -2.16
C ILE A 274 -5.03 14.37 -1.51
N THR A 275 -5.89 13.61 -0.85
CA THR A 275 -6.96 14.12 0.02
C THR A 275 -6.65 13.78 1.49
N ASN A 276 -7.32 14.47 2.44
CA ASN A 276 -7.09 14.19 3.86
C ASN A 276 -7.38 12.71 4.18
N GLY A 277 -6.50 12.08 4.94
CA GLY A 277 -6.63 10.68 5.35
C GLY A 277 -6.23 10.46 6.81
N ASP A 278 -6.37 9.23 7.28
CA ASP A 278 -5.98 8.86 8.63
C ASP A 278 -4.46 8.82 8.81
N ILE A 279 -3.72 8.47 7.75
CA ILE A 279 -2.26 8.31 7.80
C ILE A 279 -1.57 9.66 7.63
N VAL A 280 -1.95 10.42 6.58
CA VAL A 280 -1.37 11.71 6.20
C VAL A 280 -2.46 12.69 5.80
N SER A 281 -2.19 13.98 5.95
CA SER A 281 -3.06 15.05 5.44
C SER A 281 -2.96 15.14 3.92
N GLY A 282 -4.06 15.52 3.28
CA GLY A 282 -4.07 15.85 1.87
C GLY A 282 -3.33 17.14 1.54
N ILE A 283 -3.19 17.39 0.25
CA ILE A 283 -2.55 18.60 -0.26
C ILE A 283 -3.35 19.85 0.15
N LYS A 284 -2.65 20.89 0.56
CA LYS A 284 -3.18 22.22 0.86
C LYS A 284 -2.42 23.27 0.07
N ILE A 285 -3.07 24.39 -0.21
CA ILE A 285 -2.42 25.54 -0.81
C ILE A 285 -2.23 26.60 0.26
N GLU A 286 -0.98 27.00 0.49
CA GLU A 286 -0.60 28.06 1.45
C GLU A 286 0.41 28.98 0.76
N GLU A 287 0.14 30.30 0.74
CA GLU A 287 1.07 31.32 0.23
C GLU A 287 1.70 30.98 -1.14
N ASN A 288 0.91 30.61 -2.12
CA ASN A 288 1.37 30.19 -3.45
C ASN A 288 2.28 28.93 -3.47
N ASN A 289 2.07 28.03 -2.50
CA ASN A 289 2.77 26.75 -2.45
C ASN A 289 1.78 25.61 -2.17
N TYR A 290 2.06 24.46 -2.75
CA TYR A 290 1.47 23.20 -2.31
C TYR A 290 2.18 22.71 -1.07
N ILE A 291 1.41 22.39 -0.05
CA ILE A 291 1.87 21.72 1.17
C ILE A 291 1.37 20.28 1.11
N SER A 292 2.27 19.32 1.14
CA SER A 292 1.97 17.89 1.15
C SER A 292 2.54 17.20 2.38
N GLU A 293 1.90 16.12 2.82
CA GLU A 293 2.43 15.22 3.82
C GLU A 293 2.65 13.85 3.20
N THR A 294 3.81 13.25 3.48
CA THR A 294 4.20 11.93 2.99
C THR A 294 4.68 11.08 4.15
N LEU A 295 4.06 9.91 4.35
CA LEU A 295 4.66 8.86 5.15
C LEU A 295 5.81 8.25 4.35
N ILE A 296 7.02 8.26 4.92
CA ILE A 296 8.17 7.56 4.37
C ILE A 296 8.69 6.55 5.39
N THR A 297 9.02 5.35 4.89
CA THR A 297 9.69 4.33 5.68
C THR A 297 10.91 3.79 4.93
N HIS A 298 11.97 3.45 5.70
CA HIS A 298 13.17 2.77 5.22
C HIS A 298 13.76 1.99 6.40
N LYS A 299 13.61 0.67 6.38
CA LYS A 299 13.91 -0.19 7.53
C LYS A 299 15.38 -0.11 7.93
N SER A 300 16.31 -0.21 6.99
CA SER A 300 17.75 -0.24 7.29
C SER A 300 18.27 1.05 7.91
N THR A 301 17.64 2.20 7.63
CA THR A 301 17.99 3.49 8.24
C THR A 301 17.13 3.83 9.46
N ASN A 302 16.20 2.91 9.84
CA ASN A 302 15.20 3.13 10.88
C ASN A 302 14.34 4.39 10.64
N LEU A 303 14.16 4.76 9.37
CA LEU A 303 13.30 5.87 8.98
C LEU A 303 11.85 5.41 8.97
N LYS A 304 10.99 6.06 9.73
CA LYS A 304 9.54 5.88 9.74
C LYS A 304 8.90 7.16 10.28
N LYS A 305 8.60 8.07 9.39
CA LYS A 305 8.05 9.39 9.76
C LYS A 305 7.18 10.00 8.67
N ILE A 306 6.37 10.96 9.05
CA ILE A 306 5.66 11.83 8.13
C ILE A 306 6.51 13.05 7.86
N ILE A 307 6.77 13.33 6.58
CA ILE A 307 7.48 14.51 6.10
C ILE A 307 6.48 15.51 5.54
N LYS A 308 6.55 16.75 6.00
CA LYS A 308 5.81 17.86 5.41
C LYS A 308 6.71 18.56 4.39
N SER A 309 6.25 18.68 3.15
CA SER A 309 6.98 19.29 2.04
C SER A 309 6.24 20.52 1.52
N LYS A 310 7.03 21.52 1.07
CA LYS A 310 6.54 22.76 0.46
C LYS A 310 7.04 22.84 -0.97
N ASN A 311 6.13 22.87 -1.94
CA ASN A 311 6.42 22.95 -3.38
C ASN A 311 5.79 24.20 -3.94
N LYS A 312 6.54 25.02 -4.70
CA LYS A 312 5.99 26.18 -5.38
C LYS A 312 4.92 25.74 -6.37
N ILE A 313 3.87 26.56 -6.50
CA ILE A 313 2.92 26.46 -7.59
C ILE A 313 3.63 27.13 -8.78
N ASP A 314 3.99 26.31 -9.79
CA ASP A 314 4.56 26.83 -11.04
C ASP A 314 3.45 27.64 -11.74
N GLU A 315 3.77 28.89 -12.18
CA GLU A 315 2.87 29.80 -12.89
C GLU A 315 2.54 29.30 -14.30
#